data_41c6b721f2f94246b19b10f1e581e752
#
_entry.id   41c6b721f2f94246b19b10f1e581e752
#
_cell.length_a   1.000
_cell.length_b   1.000
_cell.length_c   1.000
_cell.angle_alpha   90.00
_cell.angle_beta   90.00
_cell.angle_gamma   90.00
#
_symmetry.space_group_name_H-M   'P 1'
#
loop_
_entity.id
_entity.type
_entity.pdbx_description
1 polymer ?
#
loop_
_entity_poly.entity_id
_entity_poly.type
_entity_poly.pdbx_seq_one_letter_code
_entity_poly.pdbx_strand_id
1 'polypeptide(L)'
;MAKAFDPTKFRTQLTKSITGMSAGFNDPTDWISTGNYALNYLVSGDFHKGVPLGKVTVFAGESGAGKSYICAGNIVKAAQDQGIFVVLIDSENALDEAWLHALDVDTSESKLLKLNMSMIDDVAKTISTFMADYKAMEEDERPKVLFVIDSLGMLL
;
A
#
# COMPACT_ATOMS: atom_id res chain seq x y z
N MET A 1 50.77 -2.51 8.77
CA MET A 1 49.70 -3.44 9.19
C MET A 1 48.39 -2.97 8.58
N ALA A 2 47.72 -3.79 7.79
CA ALA A 2 46.41 -3.46 7.26
C ALA A 2 45.39 -3.33 8.40
N LYS A 3 44.65 -2.23 8.44
CA LYS A 3 43.64 -1.99 9.46
C LYS A 3 42.50 -3.02 9.27
N ALA A 4 42.19 -3.79 10.30
CA ALA A 4 41.11 -4.76 10.26
C ALA A 4 39.78 -4.06 9.90
N PHE A 5 38.96 -4.68 9.05
CA PHE A 5 37.64 -4.18 8.69
C PHE A 5 36.72 -4.15 9.92
N ASP A 6 36.17 -2.97 10.22
CA ASP A 6 35.23 -2.77 11.32
C ASP A 6 33.80 -2.56 10.74
N PRO A 7 32.93 -3.58 10.82
CA PRO A 7 31.58 -3.51 10.28
C PRO A 7 30.71 -2.40 10.89
N THR A 8 30.93 -2.10 12.17
CA THR A 8 30.16 -1.08 12.91
C THR A 8 30.46 0.33 12.41
N LYS A 9 31.74 0.62 12.21
CA LYS A 9 32.18 1.90 11.64
C LYS A 9 31.72 2.06 10.20
N PHE A 10 31.82 0.99 9.40
CA PHE A 10 31.37 1.01 8.02
C PHE A 10 29.86 1.27 7.92
N ARG A 11 29.05 0.56 8.73
CA ARG A 11 27.59 0.78 8.81
C ARG A 11 27.26 2.22 9.18
N THR A 12 27.93 2.77 10.21
CA THR A 12 27.70 4.15 10.66
C THR A 12 28.06 5.17 9.59
N GLN A 13 29.15 4.95 8.84
CA GLN A 13 29.54 5.82 7.74
C GLN A 13 28.53 5.79 6.60
N LEU A 14 28.05 4.60 6.20
CA LEU A 14 27.04 4.47 5.14
C LEU A 14 25.74 5.17 5.52
N THR A 15 25.24 4.95 6.73
CA THR A 15 23.98 5.55 7.21
C THR A 15 24.04 7.08 7.26
N LYS A 16 25.24 7.64 7.51
CA LYS A 16 25.44 9.11 7.50
C LYS A 16 25.65 9.70 6.10
N SER A 17 26.17 8.92 5.15
CA SER A 17 26.55 9.42 3.82
C SER A 17 25.44 9.30 2.79
N ILE A 18 24.43 8.46 3.02
CA ILE A 18 23.34 8.22 2.06
C ILE A 18 22.01 8.66 2.68
N THR A 19 21.49 9.78 2.18
CA THR A 19 20.18 10.29 2.60
C THR A 19 19.06 9.30 2.25
N GLY A 20 18.20 8.97 3.22
CA GLY A 20 17.09 8.02 3.03
C GLY A 20 17.46 6.55 3.18
N MET A 21 18.73 6.23 3.52
CA MET A 21 19.13 4.88 3.83
C MET A 21 18.71 4.51 5.27
N SER A 22 17.95 3.44 5.42
CA SER A 22 17.69 2.79 6.71
C SER A 22 18.54 1.52 6.83
N ALA A 23 19.02 1.23 8.03
CA ALA A 23 19.78 0.02 8.31
C ALA A 23 18.99 -0.85 9.30
N GLY A 24 18.91 -2.16 9.01
CA GLY A 24 18.20 -3.14 9.84
C GLY A 24 17.02 -3.78 9.10
N PHE A 25 16.25 -4.56 9.84
CA PHE A 25 15.02 -5.19 9.36
C PHE A 25 13.86 -4.23 9.59
N ASN A 26 13.11 -3.93 8.53
CA ASN A 26 11.88 -3.15 8.59
C ASN A 26 10.69 -4.11 8.53
N ASP A 27 10.47 -4.84 9.61
CA ASP A 27 9.33 -5.74 9.71
C ASP A 27 8.03 -4.93 9.83
N PRO A 28 6.94 -5.36 9.16
CA PRO A 28 5.66 -4.70 9.27
C PRO A 28 5.12 -4.77 10.70
N THR A 29 4.62 -3.67 11.21
CA THR A 29 3.95 -3.60 12.52
C THR A 29 2.43 -3.66 12.39
N ASP A 30 1.92 -3.23 11.24
CA ASP A 30 0.51 -3.13 10.95
C ASP A 30 0.12 -3.93 9.72
N TRP A 31 -1.07 -4.50 9.73
CA TRP A 31 -1.57 -5.40 8.71
C TRP A 31 -3.03 -5.12 8.41
N ILE A 32 -3.43 -5.32 7.16
CA ILE A 32 -4.81 -5.20 6.71
C ILE A 32 -5.30 -6.59 6.30
N SER A 33 -6.43 -7.04 6.84
CA SER A 33 -7.02 -8.32 6.45
C SER A 33 -7.44 -8.34 4.98
N THR A 34 -7.29 -9.47 4.32
CA THR A 34 -7.83 -9.70 2.97
C THR A 34 -9.33 -10.05 2.97
N GLY A 35 -9.96 -10.10 4.14
CA GLY A 35 -11.33 -10.57 4.30
C GLY A 35 -11.46 -12.11 4.30
N ASN A 36 -10.37 -12.85 4.14
CA ASN A 36 -10.37 -14.31 4.12
C ASN A 36 -9.23 -14.85 4.98
N TYR A 37 -9.57 -15.68 5.98
CA TYR A 37 -8.60 -16.25 6.92
C TYR A 37 -7.52 -17.11 6.25
N ALA A 38 -7.91 -17.95 5.28
CA ALA A 38 -6.96 -18.78 4.57
C ALA A 38 -5.98 -17.96 3.73
N LEU A 39 -6.48 -16.93 3.05
CA LEU A 39 -5.63 -16.01 2.28
C LEU A 39 -4.72 -15.19 3.21
N ASN A 40 -5.22 -14.71 4.33
CA ASN A 40 -4.40 -14.06 5.34
C ASN A 40 -3.24 -14.95 5.76
N TYR A 41 -3.52 -16.21 6.09
CA TYR A 41 -2.49 -17.16 6.50
C TYR A 41 -1.47 -17.43 5.40
N LEU A 42 -1.91 -17.55 4.14
CA LEU A 42 -1.01 -17.73 3.00
C LEU A 42 -0.08 -16.53 2.76
N VAL A 43 -0.57 -15.32 3.03
CA VAL A 43 0.21 -14.08 2.82
C VAL A 43 1.16 -13.80 3.98
N SER A 44 0.71 -13.99 5.21
CA SER A 44 1.43 -13.50 6.41
C SER A 44 1.83 -14.60 7.41
N GLY A 45 1.30 -15.81 7.28
CA GLY A 45 1.46 -16.87 8.28
C GLY A 45 0.53 -16.71 9.50
N ASP A 46 -0.41 -15.75 9.48
CA ASP A 46 -1.34 -15.47 10.57
C ASP A 46 -2.76 -15.33 10.00
N PHE A 47 -3.76 -15.95 10.61
CA PHE A 47 -5.15 -15.93 10.13
C PHE A 47 -5.81 -14.55 10.16
N HIS A 48 -5.29 -13.63 10.97
CA HIS A 48 -5.84 -12.28 11.14
C HIS A 48 -5.02 -11.18 10.47
N LYS A 49 -3.83 -11.50 9.95
CA LYS A 49 -2.92 -10.58 9.27
C LYS A 49 -2.92 -10.88 7.77
N GLY A 50 -3.37 -9.93 6.97
CA GLY A 50 -3.35 -10.06 5.51
C GLY A 50 -2.15 -9.38 4.88
N VAL A 51 -2.38 -8.23 4.24
CA VAL A 51 -1.31 -7.46 3.60
C VAL A 51 -0.62 -6.51 4.57
N PRO A 52 0.72 -6.41 4.53
CA PRO A 52 1.46 -5.56 5.44
C PRO A 52 1.39 -4.09 5.01
N LEU A 53 1.19 -3.18 5.96
CA LEU A 53 1.36 -1.75 5.75
C LEU A 53 2.85 -1.38 5.58
N GLY A 54 3.11 -0.31 4.83
CA GLY A 54 4.48 0.13 4.54
C GLY A 54 5.26 -0.77 3.58
N LYS A 55 4.56 -1.68 2.89
CA LYS A 55 5.10 -2.56 1.85
C LYS A 55 4.24 -2.50 0.59
N VAL A 56 4.79 -3.01 -0.50
CA VAL A 56 4.05 -3.22 -1.75
C VAL A 56 3.65 -4.68 -1.83
N THR A 57 2.36 -4.95 -2.02
CA THR A 57 1.83 -6.30 -2.26
C THR A 57 1.20 -6.33 -3.64
N VAL A 58 1.51 -7.37 -4.42
CA VAL A 58 0.97 -7.55 -5.76
C VAL A 58 0.11 -8.81 -5.80
N PHE A 59 -1.13 -8.66 -6.29
CA PHE A 59 -2.01 -9.78 -6.60
C PHE A 59 -2.01 -9.99 -8.12
N ALA A 60 -1.52 -11.14 -8.57
CA ALA A 60 -1.46 -11.51 -9.98
C ALA A 60 -2.34 -12.73 -10.23
N GLY A 61 -2.97 -12.77 -11.41
CA GLY A 61 -3.85 -13.86 -11.81
C GLY A 61 -4.64 -13.51 -13.07
N GLU A 62 -5.31 -14.49 -13.64
CA GLU A 62 -6.15 -14.32 -14.83
C GLU A 62 -7.32 -13.36 -14.59
N SER A 63 -7.92 -12.87 -15.68
CA SER A 63 -9.15 -12.09 -15.59
C SER A 63 -10.25 -12.94 -14.96
N GLY A 64 -11.09 -12.33 -14.11
CA GLY A 64 -12.14 -13.04 -13.39
C GLY A 64 -11.69 -13.84 -12.16
N ALA A 65 -10.38 -13.89 -11.83
CA ALA A 65 -9.86 -14.62 -10.66
C ALA A 65 -10.18 -13.95 -9.30
N GLY A 66 -10.89 -12.83 -9.28
CA GLY A 66 -11.31 -12.15 -8.07
C GLY A 66 -10.30 -11.13 -7.51
N LYS A 67 -9.29 -10.71 -8.29
CA LYS A 67 -8.29 -9.72 -7.83
C LYS A 67 -8.92 -8.43 -7.34
N SER A 68 -9.79 -7.81 -8.15
CA SER A 68 -10.50 -6.57 -7.80
C SER A 68 -11.39 -6.76 -6.58
N TYR A 69 -12.08 -7.90 -6.46
CA TYR A 69 -12.90 -8.24 -5.30
C TYR A 69 -12.07 -8.24 -4.00
N ILE A 70 -10.87 -8.83 -4.04
CA ILE A 70 -9.97 -8.87 -2.89
C ILE A 70 -9.36 -7.48 -2.64
N CYS A 71 -8.79 -6.84 -3.68
CA CYS A 71 -8.01 -5.62 -3.52
C CYS A 71 -8.88 -4.38 -3.31
N ALA A 72 -9.83 -4.12 -4.23
CA ALA A 72 -10.67 -2.93 -4.20
C ALA A 72 -11.93 -3.10 -3.32
N GLY A 73 -12.31 -4.32 -2.99
CA GLY A 73 -13.38 -4.63 -2.05
C GLY A 73 -12.85 -4.91 -0.64
N ASN A 74 -12.49 -6.15 -0.38
CA ASN A 74 -12.22 -6.65 0.98
C ASN A 74 -11.08 -5.91 1.70
N ILE A 75 -9.94 -5.67 1.02
CA ILE A 75 -8.79 -4.98 1.62
C ILE A 75 -9.13 -3.51 1.88
N VAL A 76 -9.83 -2.84 0.95
CA VAL A 76 -10.29 -1.46 1.13
C VAL A 76 -11.21 -1.37 2.33
N LYS A 77 -12.24 -2.23 2.41
CA LYS A 77 -13.16 -2.29 3.55
C LYS A 77 -12.40 -2.50 4.86
N ALA A 78 -11.51 -3.48 4.92
CA ALA A 78 -10.73 -3.78 6.12
C ALA A 78 -9.77 -2.63 6.52
N ALA A 79 -9.26 -1.86 5.56
CA ALA A 79 -8.47 -0.67 5.80
C ALA A 79 -9.33 0.45 6.42
N GLN A 80 -10.51 0.69 5.86
CA GLN A 80 -11.46 1.69 6.36
C GLN A 80 -11.92 1.39 7.79
N ASP A 81 -12.12 0.12 8.13
CA ASP A 81 -12.45 -0.32 9.50
C ASP A 81 -11.35 0.00 10.52
N GLN A 82 -10.11 0.12 10.04
CA GLN A 82 -8.95 0.53 10.85
C GLN A 82 -8.72 2.05 10.84
N GLY A 83 -9.61 2.82 10.21
CA GLY A 83 -9.44 4.27 10.07
C GLY A 83 -8.38 4.70 9.06
N ILE A 84 -7.98 3.80 8.15
CA ILE A 84 -7.00 4.06 7.11
C ILE A 84 -7.70 4.73 5.93
N PHE A 85 -7.18 5.87 5.47
CA PHE A 85 -7.65 6.54 4.28
C PHE A 85 -7.20 5.77 3.03
N VAL A 86 -8.09 5.61 2.04
CA VAL A 86 -7.79 4.83 0.84
C VAL A 86 -7.76 5.71 -0.41
N VAL A 87 -6.71 5.57 -1.20
CA VAL A 87 -6.60 6.10 -2.56
C VAL A 87 -6.71 4.93 -3.54
N LEU A 88 -7.83 4.85 -4.23
CA LEU A 88 -8.14 3.80 -5.20
C LEU A 88 -7.96 4.34 -6.62
N ILE A 89 -6.96 3.83 -7.33
CA ILE A 89 -6.67 4.17 -8.72
C ILE A 89 -7.22 3.06 -9.60
N ASP A 90 -8.23 3.41 -10.41
CA ASP A 90 -8.93 2.52 -11.32
C ASP A 90 -8.49 2.83 -12.76
N SER A 91 -7.64 1.98 -13.33
CA SER A 91 -7.10 2.19 -14.68
C SER A 91 -8.04 1.72 -15.79
N GLU A 92 -9.01 0.88 -15.45
CA GLU A 92 -9.98 0.33 -16.40
C GLU A 92 -11.32 1.07 -16.35
N ASN A 93 -11.51 1.94 -15.36
CA ASN A 93 -12.79 2.61 -15.06
C ASN A 93 -13.95 1.60 -14.92
N ALA A 94 -13.66 0.47 -14.28
CA ALA A 94 -14.57 -0.66 -14.15
C ALA A 94 -15.21 -0.78 -12.76
N LEU A 95 -14.72 -0.03 -11.79
CA LEU A 95 -15.19 -0.07 -10.40
C LEU A 95 -16.26 1.01 -10.20
N ASP A 96 -17.51 0.62 -10.18
CA ASP A 96 -18.63 1.53 -9.89
C ASP A 96 -18.96 1.61 -8.39
N GLU A 97 -19.67 2.67 -8.00
CA GLU A 97 -20.00 2.95 -6.60
C GLU A 97 -20.96 1.90 -6.03
N ALA A 98 -21.92 1.43 -6.79
CA ALA A 98 -22.89 0.43 -6.36
C ALA A 98 -22.20 -0.90 -6.03
N TRP A 99 -21.19 -1.27 -6.85
CA TRP A 99 -20.39 -2.46 -6.61
C TRP A 99 -19.54 -2.32 -5.34
N LEU A 100 -18.91 -1.16 -5.12
CA LEU A 100 -18.13 -0.89 -3.90
C LEU A 100 -19.03 -0.94 -2.67
N HIS A 101 -20.22 -0.33 -2.71
CA HIS A 101 -21.20 -0.39 -1.62
C HIS A 101 -21.69 -1.81 -1.35
N ALA A 102 -21.86 -2.65 -2.38
CA ALA A 102 -22.23 -4.06 -2.20
C ALA A 102 -21.15 -4.88 -1.46
N LEU A 103 -19.93 -4.35 -1.37
CA LEU A 103 -18.81 -4.91 -0.61
C LEU A 103 -18.57 -4.18 0.73
N ASP A 104 -19.55 -3.39 1.17
CA ASP A 104 -19.49 -2.57 2.38
C ASP A 104 -18.34 -1.54 2.40
N VAL A 105 -17.87 -1.12 1.23
CA VAL A 105 -16.88 -0.04 1.11
C VAL A 105 -17.57 1.30 1.27
N ASP A 106 -17.06 2.14 2.16
CA ASP A 106 -17.51 3.52 2.35
C ASP A 106 -16.89 4.41 1.26
N THR A 107 -17.72 4.95 0.37
CA THR A 107 -17.30 5.81 -0.75
C THR A 107 -17.29 7.30 -0.42
N SER A 108 -17.54 7.67 0.85
CA SER A 108 -17.48 9.07 1.27
C SER A 108 -16.08 9.66 1.06
N GLU A 109 -16.00 10.95 0.72
CA GLU A 109 -14.75 11.67 0.45
C GLU A 109 -13.77 11.65 1.64
N SER A 110 -14.27 11.46 2.85
CA SER A 110 -13.46 11.34 4.06
C SER A 110 -12.75 9.99 4.22
N LYS A 111 -13.17 8.97 3.44
CA LYS A 111 -12.69 7.58 3.54
C LYS A 111 -12.02 7.08 2.29
N LEU A 112 -12.48 7.53 1.11
CA LEU A 112 -12.05 7.04 -0.18
C LEU A 112 -11.83 8.18 -1.16
N LEU A 113 -10.66 8.21 -1.79
CA LEU A 113 -10.41 8.98 -3.00
C LEU A 113 -10.28 8.01 -4.16
N LYS A 114 -11.32 7.93 -5.02
CA LYS A 114 -11.29 7.13 -6.26
C LYS A 114 -10.83 8.01 -7.41
N LEU A 115 -9.79 7.57 -8.11
CA LEU A 115 -9.20 8.24 -9.26
C LEU A 115 -9.23 7.32 -10.49
N ASN A 116 -9.68 7.82 -11.62
CA ASN A 116 -9.63 7.11 -12.89
C ASN A 116 -8.41 7.62 -13.67
N MET A 117 -7.41 6.77 -13.86
CA MET A 117 -6.14 7.11 -14.51
C MET A 117 -5.70 5.96 -15.41
N SER A 118 -5.35 6.26 -16.65
CA SER A 118 -4.85 5.28 -17.63
C SER A 118 -3.37 5.42 -17.96
N MET A 119 -2.73 6.54 -17.54
CA MET A 119 -1.32 6.79 -17.81
C MET A 119 -0.47 6.54 -16.57
N ILE A 120 0.62 5.78 -16.74
CA ILE A 120 1.54 5.46 -15.65
C ILE A 120 2.20 6.72 -15.06
N ASP A 121 2.47 7.72 -15.91
CA ASP A 121 3.08 8.99 -15.47
C ASP A 121 2.16 9.78 -14.54
N ASP A 122 0.83 9.76 -14.79
CA ASP A 122 -0.14 10.43 -13.93
C ASP A 122 -0.24 9.73 -12.56
N VAL A 123 -0.20 8.40 -12.54
CA VAL A 123 -0.16 7.61 -11.31
C VAL A 123 1.11 7.92 -10.52
N ALA A 124 2.27 7.92 -11.17
CA ALA A 124 3.55 8.23 -10.54
C ALA A 124 3.58 9.66 -9.99
N LYS A 125 3.04 10.64 -10.74
CA LYS A 125 2.91 12.02 -10.30
C LYS A 125 1.99 12.17 -9.10
N THR A 126 0.84 11.50 -9.10
CA THR A 126 -0.12 11.50 -7.99
C THR A 126 0.53 10.98 -6.70
N ILE A 127 1.18 9.82 -6.79
CA ILE A 127 1.88 9.23 -5.63
C ILE A 127 3.02 10.15 -5.16
N SER A 128 3.81 10.70 -6.08
CA SER A 128 4.93 11.59 -5.74
C SER A 128 4.47 12.87 -5.06
N THR A 129 3.38 13.49 -5.55
CA THR A 129 2.78 14.68 -4.94
C THR A 129 2.28 14.37 -3.54
N PHE A 130 1.50 13.29 -3.40
CA PHE A 130 1.04 12.84 -2.08
C PHE A 130 2.21 12.61 -1.11
N MET A 131 3.27 11.92 -1.55
CA MET A 131 4.43 11.63 -0.72
C MET A 131 5.20 12.88 -0.31
N ALA A 132 5.22 13.94 -1.14
CA ALA A 132 5.83 15.22 -0.79
C ALA A 132 5.05 15.90 0.35
N ASP A 133 3.71 15.97 0.22
CA ASP A 133 2.84 16.56 1.23
C ASP A 133 2.88 15.75 2.53
N TYR A 134 2.82 14.41 2.43
CA TYR A 134 2.88 13.49 3.55
C TYR A 134 4.19 13.63 4.35
N LYS A 135 5.33 13.80 3.68
CA LYS A 135 6.63 14.02 4.33
C LYS A 135 6.75 15.39 4.99
N ALA A 136 6.00 16.39 4.51
CA ALA A 136 5.96 17.71 5.10
C ALA A 136 5.16 17.78 6.41
N MET A 137 4.30 16.78 6.68
CA MET A 137 3.57 16.67 7.95
C MET A 137 4.48 16.21 9.07
N GLU A 138 4.18 16.61 10.32
CA GLU A 138 4.84 16.06 11.50
C GLU A 138 4.55 14.55 11.61
N GLU A 139 5.51 13.79 12.11
CA GLU A 139 5.47 12.32 12.04
C GLU A 139 4.28 11.71 12.80
N ASP A 140 3.90 12.31 13.92
CA ASP A 140 2.78 11.90 14.77
C ASP A 140 1.40 12.31 14.22
N GLU A 141 1.36 13.27 13.28
CA GLU A 141 0.14 13.70 12.60
C GLU A 141 -0.13 12.95 11.28
N ARG A 142 0.81 12.14 10.80
CA ARG A 142 0.70 11.42 9.53
C ARG A 142 -0.38 10.36 9.58
N PRO A 143 -1.45 10.46 8.76
CA PRO A 143 -2.47 9.41 8.71
C PRO A 143 -1.91 8.14 8.07
N LYS A 144 -2.45 6.99 8.42
CA LYS A 144 -2.21 5.77 7.65
C LYS A 144 -2.99 5.86 6.35
N VAL A 145 -2.32 5.53 5.22
CA VAL A 145 -2.92 5.60 3.88
C VAL A 145 -2.62 4.32 3.12
N LEU A 146 -3.62 3.80 2.44
CA LEU A 146 -3.52 2.67 1.52
C LEU A 146 -3.71 3.16 0.09
N PHE A 147 -2.74 2.87 -0.78
CA PHE A 147 -2.91 2.99 -2.23
C PHE A 147 -3.29 1.63 -2.81
N VAL A 148 -4.36 1.60 -3.60
CA VAL A 148 -4.77 0.43 -4.39
C VAL A 148 -4.76 0.84 -5.86
N ILE A 149 -4.09 0.06 -6.70
CA ILE A 149 -4.03 0.28 -8.16
C ILE A 149 -4.62 -0.95 -8.84
N ASP A 150 -5.75 -0.77 -9.49
CA ASP A 150 -6.47 -1.82 -10.23
C ASP A 150 -6.72 -1.37 -11.68
N SER A 151 -5.95 -1.83 -12.66
CA SER A 151 -4.80 -2.72 -12.57
C SER A 151 -3.54 -2.06 -13.14
N LEU A 152 -2.34 -2.53 -12.72
CA LEU A 152 -1.06 -2.06 -13.30
C LEU A 152 -0.91 -2.42 -14.78
N GLY A 153 -1.44 -3.57 -15.20
CA GLY A 153 -1.30 -4.07 -16.56
C GLY A 153 -2.04 -3.27 -17.64
N MET A 154 -2.95 -2.38 -17.23
CA MET A 154 -3.72 -1.53 -18.15
C MET A 154 -3.22 -0.09 -18.20
N LEU A 155 -2.20 0.25 -17.43
CA LEU A 155 -1.56 1.56 -17.50
C LEU A 155 -0.65 1.64 -18.73
N LEU A 156 -0.73 2.75 -19.47
CA LEU A 156 0.05 3.08 -20.66
C LEU A 156 1.27 3.96 -20.33
#